data_f16484d57464cb18ee871e3e1bf16c99
#
_entry.id   f16484d57464cb18ee871e3e1bf16c99
#
_cell.length_a   1.000
_cell.length_b   1.000
_cell.length_c   1.000
_cell.angle_alpha   90.00
_cell.angle_beta   90.00
_cell.angle_gamma   90.00
#
_symmetry.space_group_name_H-M   'P 1'
#
loop_
_entity.id
_entity.type
_entity.pdbx_description
1 polymer ?
#
loop_
_entity_poly.entity_id
_entity_poly.type
_entity_poly.pdbx_seq_one_letter_code
_entity_poly.pdbx_strand_id
1 'polypeptide(L)'
;MNESTRDRILDAAADVMTRLGLARATTKEIARAAGCSEALLYKHFREKEEIFLGVLKNRLPNLTATLATLPGKAGTGSVRERLIEVIDLAVRFYEGGLAIGSSMLGDPELVRRHREWLVSHGVGPQMANRWLADYLRAEQKEGRVAGGVDADAAAALLLGASYQRAFLLRLMGEEPLSPPSAEFAGSVVDAALRGLDP
;
A
#
# COMPACT_ATOMS: atom_id res chain seq x y z
N MET A 1 13.14 -20.98 13.92
CA MET A 1 12.27 -21.34 12.76
C MET A 1 13.11 -21.22 11.50
N ASN A 2 13.16 -22.27 10.69
CA ASN A 2 13.93 -22.22 9.44
C ASN A 2 13.16 -21.32 8.45
N GLU A 3 13.74 -20.20 8.08
CA GLU A 3 13.21 -19.28 7.08
C GLU A 3 13.05 -20.00 5.74
N SER A 4 11.88 -19.90 5.12
CA SER A 4 11.64 -20.57 3.84
C SER A 4 12.49 -19.94 2.72
N THR A 5 12.89 -20.72 1.72
CA THR A 5 13.60 -20.19 0.54
C THR A 5 12.81 -19.05 -0.12
N ARG A 6 11.48 -19.14 -0.10
CA ARG A 6 10.61 -18.10 -0.63
C ARG A 6 10.74 -16.79 0.16
N ASP A 7 10.81 -16.87 1.49
CA ASP A 7 10.96 -15.69 2.35
C ASP A 7 12.33 -15.03 2.15
N ARG A 8 13.41 -15.81 2.11
CA ARG A 8 14.76 -15.29 1.80
C ARG A 8 14.81 -14.56 0.46
N ILE A 9 14.12 -15.08 -0.57
CA ILE A 9 14.04 -14.40 -1.87
C ILE A 9 13.29 -13.06 -1.75
N LEU A 10 12.19 -13.01 -0.98
CA LEU A 10 11.44 -11.78 -0.76
C LEU A 10 12.22 -10.73 0.05
N ASP A 11 13.00 -11.15 1.06
CA ASP A 11 13.86 -10.25 1.82
C ASP A 11 14.97 -9.67 0.94
N ALA A 12 15.65 -10.52 0.20
CA ALA A 12 16.66 -10.08 -0.77
C ALA A 12 16.09 -9.16 -1.85
N ALA A 13 14.87 -9.46 -2.32
CA ALA A 13 14.19 -8.63 -3.31
C ALA A 13 13.82 -7.26 -2.75
N ALA A 14 13.32 -7.20 -1.50
CA ALA A 14 13.01 -5.93 -0.84
C ALA A 14 14.26 -5.05 -0.73
N ASP A 15 15.38 -5.61 -0.30
CA ASP A 15 16.65 -4.90 -0.19
C ASP A 15 17.17 -4.41 -1.54
N VAL A 16 17.18 -5.27 -2.56
CA VAL A 16 17.66 -4.93 -3.91
C VAL A 16 16.75 -3.87 -4.53
N MET A 17 15.44 -4.02 -4.43
CA MET A 17 14.47 -3.08 -4.99
C MET A 17 14.51 -1.73 -4.27
N THR A 18 14.72 -1.70 -2.96
CA THR A 18 14.86 -0.45 -2.20
C THR A 18 16.13 0.32 -2.60
N ARG A 19 17.25 -0.38 -2.82
CA ARG A 19 18.53 0.25 -3.19
C ARG A 19 18.60 0.68 -4.66
N LEU A 20 18.08 -0.14 -5.57
CA LEU A 20 18.24 0.06 -7.01
C LEU A 20 16.96 0.58 -7.69
N GLY A 21 15.83 0.52 -7.01
CA GLY A 21 14.50 0.69 -7.58
C GLY A 21 14.05 -0.54 -8.40
N LEU A 22 12.75 -0.68 -8.60
CA LEU A 22 12.15 -1.81 -9.31
C LEU A 22 12.67 -1.96 -10.75
N ALA A 23 12.88 -0.85 -11.45
CA ALA A 23 13.32 -0.87 -12.85
C ALA A 23 14.68 -1.57 -13.03
N ARG A 24 15.63 -1.31 -12.13
CA ARG A 24 17.00 -1.85 -12.19
C ARG A 24 17.22 -3.14 -11.40
N ALA A 25 16.30 -3.54 -10.52
CA ALA A 25 16.38 -4.80 -9.80
C ALA A 25 16.14 -5.96 -10.78
N THR A 26 17.16 -6.76 -11.08
CA THR A 26 17.05 -7.95 -11.94
C THR A 26 16.84 -9.21 -11.10
N THR A 27 16.21 -10.25 -11.69
CA THR A 27 16.06 -11.57 -11.04
C THR A 27 17.42 -12.19 -10.70
N LYS A 28 18.44 -11.94 -11.52
CA LYS A 28 19.83 -12.36 -11.28
C LYS A 28 20.42 -11.71 -10.02
N GLU A 29 20.22 -10.40 -9.84
CA GLU A 29 20.68 -9.69 -8.65
C GLU A 29 19.96 -10.14 -7.40
N ILE A 30 18.64 -10.34 -7.49
CA ILE A 30 17.82 -10.86 -6.38
C ILE A 30 18.26 -12.27 -6.00
N ALA A 31 18.45 -13.18 -6.96
CA ALA A 31 18.93 -14.53 -6.71
C ALA A 31 20.30 -14.53 -6.02
N ARG A 32 21.24 -13.71 -6.53
CA ARG A 32 22.56 -13.52 -5.90
C ARG A 32 22.46 -13.03 -4.46
N ALA A 33 21.64 -12.04 -4.21
CA ALA A 33 21.42 -11.50 -2.86
C ALA A 33 20.77 -12.51 -1.92
N ALA A 34 19.85 -13.34 -2.44
CA ALA A 34 19.19 -14.42 -1.69
C ALA A 34 20.08 -15.65 -1.47
N GLY A 35 21.31 -15.69 -2.01
CA GLY A 35 22.19 -16.86 -1.93
C GLY A 35 21.63 -18.08 -2.67
N CYS A 36 20.94 -17.89 -3.79
CA CYS A 36 20.36 -18.98 -4.59
C CYS A 36 20.63 -18.82 -6.08
N SER A 37 20.38 -19.89 -6.85
CA SER A 37 20.41 -19.81 -8.30
C SER A 37 19.16 -19.12 -8.85
N GLU A 38 19.28 -18.47 -10.01
CA GLU A 38 18.12 -17.90 -10.71
C GLU A 38 17.09 -18.98 -11.08
N ALA A 39 17.53 -20.19 -11.39
CA ALA A 39 16.65 -21.34 -11.61
C ALA A 39 15.81 -21.70 -10.37
N LEU A 40 16.41 -21.61 -9.17
CA LEU A 40 15.68 -21.82 -7.92
C LEU A 40 14.69 -20.69 -7.64
N LEU A 41 15.05 -19.45 -7.95
CA LEU A 41 14.13 -18.30 -7.86
C LEU A 41 12.89 -18.53 -8.74
N TYR A 42 13.06 -18.96 -9.99
CA TYR A 42 11.94 -19.23 -10.91
C TYR A 42 11.08 -20.45 -10.52
N LYS A 43 11.56 -21.34 -9.65
CA LYS A 43 10.69 -22.37 -9.03
C LYS A 43 9.68 -21.79 -8.03
N HIS A 44 9.99 -20.65 -7.42
CA HIS A 44 9.14 -20.00 -6.43
C HIS A 44 8.30 -18.84 -6.99
N PHE A 45 8.80 -18.20 -8.05
CA PHE A 45 8.16 -17.03 -8.67
C PHE A 45 8.31 -17.14 -10.18
N ARG A 46 7.19 -17.12 -10.89
CA ARG A 46 7.18 -17.26 -12.37
C ARG A 46 7.68 -16.00 -13.05
N GLU A 47 7.39 -14.85 -12.47
CA GLU A 47 7.66 -13.53 -13.03
C GLU A 47 8.19 -12.56 -11.96
N LYS A 48 8.93 -11.53 -12.40
CA LYS A 48 9.46 -10.49 -11.50
C LYS A 48 8.33 -9.73 -10.79
N GLU A 49 7.21 -9.56 -11.47
CA GLU A 49 6.00 -8.93 -10.96
C GLU A 49 5.42 -9.68 -9.74
N GLU A 50 5.48 -11.02 -9.73
CA GLU A 50 5.09 -11.82 -8.55
C GLU A 50 6.01 -11.57 -7.34
N ILE A 51 7.32 -11.39 -7.60
CA ILE A 51 8.29 -11.05 -6.54
C ILE A 51 7.96 -9.67 -5.97
N PHE A 52 7.74 -8.68 -6.84
CA PHE A 52 7.37 -7.33 -6.42
C PHE A 52 6.10 -7.30 -5.56
N LEU A 53 5.03 -7.95 -6.02
CA LEU A 53 3.80 -8.06 -5.23
C LEU A 53 3.99 -8.86 -3.93
N GLY A 54 4.84 -9.89 -3.97
CA GLY A 54 5.23 -10.63 -2.79
C GLY A 54 5.92 -9.74 -1.74
N VAL A 55 6.79 -8.83 -2.16
CA VAL A 55 7.42 -7.83 -1.29
C VAL A 55 6.38 -6.88 -0.74
N LEU A 56 5.53 -6.29 -1.58
CA LEU A 56 4.47 -5.38 -1.13
C LEU A 56 3.53 -6.02 -0.11
N LYS A 57 3.20 -7.30 -0.30
CA LYS A 57 2.27 -8.03 0.55
C LYS A 57 2.89 -8.50 1.87
N ASN A 58 4.15 -8.91 1.85
CA ASN A 58 4.76 -9.63 2.98
C ASN A 58 5.87 -8.86 3.68
N ARG A 59 6.38 -7.77 3.10
CA ARG A 59 7.52 -6.99 3.64
C ARG A 59 7.17 -5.52 3.91
N LEU A 60 6.02 -5.05 3.43
CA LEU A 60 5.45 -3.76 3.83
C LEU A 60 4.32 -3.95 4.84
N PRO A 61 3.95 -2.90 5.57
CA PRO A 61 2.78 -2.91 6.44
C PRO A 61 1.55 -3.44 5.71
N ASN A 62 0.76 -4.29 6.36
CA ASN A 62 -0.29 -5.08 5.68
C ASN A 62 -1.57 -4.29 5.42
N LEU A 63 -1.47 -3.18 4.69
CA LEU A 63 -2.59 -2.31 4.32
C LEU A 63 -3.67 -3.09 3.56
N THR A 64 -3.27 -3.93 2.61
CA THR A 64 -4.19 -4.65 1.73
C THR A 64 -5.12 -5.59 2.50
N ALA A 65 -4.56 -6.40 3.43
CA ALA A 65 -5.38 -7.30 4.22
C ALA A 65 -6.23 -6.56 5.25
N THR A 66 -5.71 -5.47 5.83
CA THR A 66 -6.48 -4.61 6.75
C THR A 66 -7.71 -4.05 6.03
N LEU A 67 -7.52 -3.43 4.85
CA LEU A 67 -8.62 -2.86 4.08
C LEU A 67 -9.61 -3.91 3.57
N ALA A 68 -9.13 -5.08 3.12
CA ALA A 68 -10.01 -6.15 2.63
C ALA A 68 -10.98 -6.68 3.71
N THR A 69 -10.57 -6.62 4.99
CA THR A 69 -11.42 -7.07 6.12
C THR A 69 -12.25 -5.95 6.74
N LEU A 70 -11.97 -4.70 6.37
CA LEU A 70 -12.56 -3.52 6.99
C LEU A 70 -14.09 -3.44 6.88
N PRO A 71 -14.72 -3.72 5.71
CA PRO A 71 -16.17 -3.67 5.58
C PRO A 71 -16.93 -4.57 6.56
N GLY A 72 -16.35 -5.73 6.90
CA GLY A 72 -16.94 -6.66 7.88
C GLY A 72 -16.89 -6.17 9.34
N LYS A 73 -16.21 -5.04 9.60
CA LYS A 73 -16.13 -4.42 10.93
C LYS A 73 -17.09 -3.23 11.09
N ALA A 74 -17.88 -2.91 10.07
CA ALA A 74 -18.85 -1.82 10.16
C ALA A 74 -19.86 -2.05 11.29
N GLY A 75 -20.40 -0.96 11.83
CA GLY A 75 -21.34 -1.00 12.95
C GLY A 75 -20.68 -1.26 14.33
N THR A 76 -19.36 -1.49 14.41
CA THR A 76 -18.66 -1.80 15.68
C THR A 76 -17.52 -0.82 15.95
N GLY A 77 -17.17 -0.60 17.22
CA GLY A 77 -16.06 0.27 17.62
C GLY A 77 -16.19 1.71 17.14
N SER A 78 -15.12 2.46 17.08
CA SER A 78 -15.09 3.86 16.62
C SER A 78 -14.68 3.95 15.14
N VAL A 79 -15.50 4.61 14.33
CA VAL A 79 -15.15 4.93 12.93
C VAL A 79 -13.88 5.76 12.88
N ARG A 80 -13.78 6.78 13.74
CA ARG A 80 -12.62 7.67 13.82
C ARG A 80 -11.33 6.91 14.10
N GLU A 81 -11.30 6.10 15.16
CA GLU A 81 -10.08 5.34 15.54
C GLU A 81 -9.66 4.39 14.42
N ARG A 82 -10.62 3.74 13.79
CA ARG A 82 -10.37 2.79 12.69
C ARG A 82 -9.82 3.48 11.45
N LEU A 83 -10.32 4.67 11.13
CA LEU A 83 -9.77 5.46 10.02
C LEU A 83 -8.35 5.95 10.34
N ILE A 84 -8.07 6.37 11.60
CA ILE A 84 -6.71 6.75 12.03
C ILE A 84 -5.73 5.58 11.84
N GLU A 85 -6.10 4.38 12.29
CA GLU A 85 -5.27 3.17 12.09
C GLU A 85 -5.00 2.90 10.59
N VAL A 86 -6.02 3.04 9.75
CA VAL A 86 -5.90 2.85 8.29
C VAL A 86 -4.98 3.90 7.68
N ILE A 87 -5.13 5.17 8.03
CA ILE A 87 -4.33 6.27 7.49
C ILE A 87 -2.86 6.12 7.88
N ASP A 88 -2.58 5.84 9.16
CA ASP A 88 -1.23 5.61 9.64
C ASP A 88 -0.57 4.40 8.95
N LEU A 89 -1.31 3.31 8.80
CA LEU A 89 -0.86 2.12 8.06
C LEU A 89 -0.61 2.43 6.58
N ALA A 90 -1.48 3.24 5.96
CA ALA A 90 -1.38 3.62 4.55
C ALA A 90 -0.13 4.49 4.29
N VAL A 91 0.17 5.46 5.16
CA VAL A 91 1.39 6.27 5.04
C VAL A 91 2.63 5.38 5.02
N ARG A 92 2.76 4.48 5.99
CA ARG A 92 3.91 3.55 6.08
C ARG A 92 4.00 2.61 4.88
N PHE A 93 2.85 2.10 4.43
CA PHE A 93 2.79 1.24 3.23
C PHE A 93 3.24 2.00 1.97
N TYR A 94 2.72 3.21 1.76
CA TYR A 94 3.07 4.02 0.59
C TYR A 94 4.53 4.50 0.63
N GLU A 95 5.06 4.85 1.79
CA GLU A 95 6.46 5.24 1.93
C GLU A 95 7.41 4.11 1.48
N GLY A 96 7.18 2.89 1.95
CA GLY A 96 7.93 1.72 1.52
C GLY A 96 7.69 1.37 0.04
N GLY A 97 6.44 1.46 -0.42
CA GLY A 97 6.07 1.23 -1.82
C GLY A 97 6.72 2.23 -2.78
N LEU A 98 6.79 3.50 -2.43
CA LEU A 98 7.49 4.54 -3.19
C LEU A 98 9.00 4.29 -3.28
N ALA A 99 9.61 3.85 -2.19
CA ALA A 99 11.04 3.50 -2.19
C ALA A 99 11.38 2.44 -3.23
N ILE A 100 10.47 1.47 -3.42
CA ILE A 100 10.65 0.33 -4.34
C ILE A 100 10.19 0.67 -5.75
N GLY A 101 8.98 1.22 -5.90
CA GLY A 101 8.24 1.30 -7.16
C GLY A 101 8.38 2.60 -7.94
N SER A 102 8.88 3.70 -7.34
CA SER A 102 8.93 5.01 -8.01
C SER A 102 9.73 5.00 -9.30
N SER A 103 10.80 4.20 -9.37
CA SER A 103 11.63 4.08 -10.58
C SER A 103 10.90 3.47 -11.77
N MET A 104 9.81 2.73 -11.53
CA MET A 104 8.99 2.13 -12.61
C MET A 104 8.28 3.21 -13.43
N LEU A 105 7.86 4.30 -12.80
CA LEU A 105 7.10 5.36 -13.47
C LEU A 105 7.91 6.10 -14.54
N GLY A 106 9.25 6.03 -14.47
CA GLY A 106 10.16 6.57 -15.47
C GLY A 106 10.40 5.64 -16.67
N ASP A 107 9.82 4.44 -16.67
CA ASP A 107 9.97 3.43 -17.73
C ASP A 107 8.58 3.06 -18.28
N PRO A 108 8.14 3.67 -19.42
CA PRO A 108 6.81 3.43 -19.99
C PRO A 108 6.53 1.97 -20.34
N GLU A 109 7.54 1.23 -20.77
CA GLU A 109 7.38 -0.19 -21.13
C GLU A 109 7.18 -1.05 -19.87
N LEU A 110 7.92 -0.76 -18.80
CA LEU A 110 7.74 -1.46 -17.53
C LEU A 110 6.36 -1.15 -16.91
N VAL A 111 5.90 0.12 -16.99
CA VAL A 111 4.55 0.52 -16.58
C VAL A 111 3.48 -0.25 -17.36
N ARG A 112 3.63 -0.36 -18.69
CA ARG A 112 2.68 -1.08 -19.55
C ARG A 112 2.58 -2.55 -19.15
N ARG A 113 3.71 -3.24 -19.05
CA ARG A 113 3.78 -4.66 -18.65
C ARG A 113 3.20 -4.90 -17.26
N HIS A 114 3.56 -4.05 -16.30
CA HIS A 114 3.04 -4.15 -14.94
C HIS A 114 1.52 -3.96 -14.90
N ARG A 115 0.98 -2.98 -15.62
CA ARG A 115 -0.47 -2.76 -15.74
C ARG A 115 -1.18 -3.97 -16.36
N GLU A 116 -0.65 -4.53 -17.45
CA GLU A 116 -1.22 -5.71 -18.11
C GLU A 116 -1.25 -6.89 -17.14
N TRP A 117 -0.18 -7.08 -16.39
CA TRP A 117 -0.11 -8.13 -15.37
C TRP A 117 -1.14 -7.92 -14.25
N LEU A 118 -1.29 -6.70 -13.70
CA LEU A 118 -2.29 -6.39 -12.68
C LEU A 118 -3.71 -6.66 -13.17
N VAL A 119 -4.02 -6.25 -14.40
CA VAL A 119 -5.34 -6.46 -15.02
C VAL A 119 -5.63 -7.94 -15.19
N SER A 120 -4.69 -8.72 -15.73
CA SER A 120 -4.86 -10.17 -15.96
C SER A 120 -5.05 -10.97 -14.67
N HIS A 121 -4.56 -10.47 -13.53
CA HIS A 121 -4.72 -11.11 -12.22
C HIS A 121 -5.83 -10.49 -11.36
N GLY A 122 -6.55 -9.50 -11.87
CA GLY A 122 -7.66 -8.86 -11.16
C GLY A 122 -7.23 -8.13 -9.87
N VAL A 123 -5.97 -7.67 -9.80
CA VAL A 123 -5.40 -6.97 -8.64
C VAL A 123 -4.93 -5.57 -9.03
N GLY A 124 -4.63 -4.72 -8.05
CA GLY A 124 -4.07 -3.41 -8.31
C GLY A 124 -4.35 -2.38 -7.21
N PRO A 125 -3.73 -1.21 -7.30
CA PRO A 125 -3.83 -0.17 -6.27
C PRO A 125 -5.26 0.35 -6.07
N GLN A 126 -6.13 0.29 -7.09
CA GLN A 126 -7.54 0.69 -7.01
C GLN A 126 -8.35 -0.15 -5.99
N MET A 127 -7.87 -1.34 -5.63
CA MET A 127 -8.56 -2.20 -4.64
C MET A 127 -8.59 -1.55 -3.25
N ALA A 128 -7.53 -0.84 -2.87
CA ALA A 128 -7.48 -0.12 -1.60
C ALA A 128 -8.60 0.91 -1.47
N ASN A 129 -8.82 1.73 -2.53
CA ASN A 129 -9.89 2.70 -2.56
C ASN A 129 -11.26 2.02 -2.48
N ARG A 130 -11.46 0.93 -3.24
CA ARG A 130 -12.72 0.18 -3.23
C ARG A 130 -13.07 -0.35 -1.83
N TRP A 131 -12.14 -1.02 -1.16
CA TRP A 131 -12.38 -1.58 0.18
C TRP A 131 -12.66 -0.50 1.23
N LEU A 132 -11.94 0.63 1.18
CA LEU A 132 -12.23 1.73 2.08
C LEU A 132 -13.60 2.37 1.78
N ALA A 133 -13.95 2.55 0.51
CA ALA A 133 -15.27 3.04 0.12
C ALA A 133 -16.40 2.07 0.54
N ASP A 134 -16.19 0.76 0.39
CA ASP A 134 -17.16 -0.26 0.84
C ASP A 134 -17.36 -0.22 2.36
N TYR A 135 -16.29 0.02 3.14
CA TYR A 135 -16.40 0.25 4.57
C TYR A 135 -17.22 1.50 4.89
N LEU A 136 -16.92 2.63 4.24
CA LEU A 136 -17.68 3.87 4.44
C LEU A 136 -19.16 3.70 4.09
N ARG A 137 -19.48 3.02 2.99
CA ARG A 137 -20.88 2.66 2.62
C ARG A 137 -21.55 1.77 3.67
N ALA A 138 -20.82 0.85 4.26
CA ALA A 138 -21.35 0.02 5.33
C ALA A 138 -21.65 0.84 6.58
N GLU A 139 -20.77 1.77 6.95
CA GLU A 139 -21.00 2.71 8.06
C GLU A 139 -22.13 3.73 7.80
N GLN A 140 -22.34 4.09 6.53
CA GLN A 140 -23.51 4.90 6.12
C GLN A 140 -24.82 4.15 6.35
N LYS A 141 -24.87 2.84 6.06
CA LYS A 141 -26.06 2.00 6.32
C LYS A 141 -26.38 1.90 7.82
N GLU A 142 -25.34 1.95 8.66
CA GLU A 142 -25.47 1.97 10.12
C GLU A 142 -25.75 3.38 10.70
N GLY A 143 -25.87 4.40 9.82
CA GLY A 143 -26.12 5.80 10.23
C GLY A 143 -24.95 6.47 10.94
N ARG A 144 -23.72 5.93 10.82
CA ARG A 144 -22.52 6.41 11.53
C ARG A 144 -21.62 7.28 10.64
N VAL A 145 -21.90 7.33 9.35
CA VAL A 145 -21.34 8.22 8.34
C VAL A 145 -22.50 8.82 7.56
N ALA A 146 -22.42 10.09 7.21
CA ALA A 146 -23.48 10.80 6.49
C ALA A 146 -23.79 10.13 5.13
N GLY A 147 -25.07 9.84 4.89
CA GLY A 147 -25.53 9.15 3.68
C GLY A 147 -25.37 9.94 2.39
N GLY A 148 -25.21 11.27 2.48
CA GLY A 148 -25.02 12.16 1.33
C GLY A 148 -23.56 12.26 0.85
N VAL A 149 -22.61 11.66 1.55
CA VAL A 149 -21.21 11.69 1.18
C VAL A 149 -20.89 10.62 0.13
N ASP A 150 -20.19 11.02 -0.93
CA ASP A 150 -19.64 10.07 -1.89
C ASP A 150 -18.50 9.27 -1.26
N ALA A 151 -18.76 8.00 -0.96
CA ALA A 151 -17.80 7.11 -0.30
C ALA A 151 -16.54 6.85 -1.14
N ASP A 152 -16.63 6.85 -2.48
CA ASP A 152 -15.46 6.69 -3.35
C ASP A 152 -14.58 7.93 -3.30
N ALA A 153 -15.17 9.11 -3.34
CA ALA A 153 -14.45 10.37 -3.20
C ALA A 153 -13.78 10.49 -1.83
N ALA A 154 -14.50 10.14 -0.75
CA ALA A 154 -13.96 10.17 0.61
C ALA A 154 -12.78 9.19 0.77
N ALA A 155 -12.90 7.98 0.25
CA ALA A 155 -11.81 7.00 0.26
C ALA A 155 -10.58 7.50 -0.53
N ALA A 156 -10.81 8.12 -1.71
CA ALA A 156 -9.76 8.69 -2.52
C ALA A 156 -9.05 9.86 -1.81
N LEU A 157 -9.78 10.74 -1.12
CA LEU A 157 -9.20 11.83 -0.33
C LEU A 157 -8.34 11.31 0.83
N LEU A 158 -8.84 10.34 1.60
CA LEU A 158 -8.14 9.76 2.74
C LEU A 158 -6.85 9.05 2.32
N LEU A 159 -6.92 8.16 1.34
CA LEU A 159 -5.75 7.43 0.84
C LEU A 159 -4.83 8.33 0.02
N GLY A 160 -5.38 9.31 -0.69
CA GLY A 160 -4.62 10.32 -1.42
C GLY A 160 -3.78 11.20 -0.48
N ALA A 161 -4.34 11.63 0.64
CA ALA A 161 -3.60 12.36 1.68
C ALA A 161 -2.45 11.50 2.25
N SER A 162 -2.70 10.20 2.49
CA SER A 162 -1.68 9.25 2.95
C SER A 162 -0.54 9.08 1.94
N TYR A 163 -0.89 8.98 0.65
CA TYR A 163 0.10 8.88 -0.43
C TYR A 163 0.92 10.16 -0.55
N GLN A 164 0.28 11.33 -0.52
CA GLN A 164 0.96 12.62 -0.53
C GLN A 164 1.92 12.75 0.66
N ARG A 165 1.48 12.37 1.87
CA ARG A 165 2.33 12.38 3.06
C ARG A 165 3.56 11.51 2.87
N ALA A 166 3.38 10.28 2.41
CA ALA A 166 4.47 9.34 2.14
C ALA A 166 5.46 9.88 1.09
N PHE A 167 4.94 10.52 0.03
CA PHE A 167 5.76 11.16 -0.99
C PHE A 167 6.60 12.30 -0.40
N LEU A 168 5.99 13.17 0.42
CA LEU A 168 6.70 14.30 1.05
C LEU A 168 7.73 13.83 2.06
N LEU A 169 7.43 12.83 2.88
CA LEU A 169 8.40 12.19 3.78
C LEU A 169 9.62 11.68 3.01
N ARG A 170 9.38 11.05 1.87
CA ARG A 170 10.44 10.50 1.03
C ARG A 170 11.29 11.58 0.36
N LEU A 171 10.67 12.70 -0.02
CA LEU A 171 11.34 13.79 -0.74
C LEU A 171 12.03 14.78 0.19
N MET A 172 11.37 15.15 1.29
CA MET A 172 11.78 16.28 2.15
C MET A 172 12.31 15.84 3.51
N GLY A 173 12.01 14.62 3.96
CA GLY A 173 12.18 14.18 5.34
C GLY A 173 11.06 14.67 6.26
N GLU A 174 11.17 14.38 7.55
CA GLU A 174 10.13 14.65 8.54
C GLU A 174 10.03 16.12 8.96
N GLU A 175 11.19 16.77 9.25
CA GLU A 175 11.24 18.06 9.93
C GLU A 175 10.42 19.20 9.30
N PRO A 176 10.39 19.38 7.94
CA PRO A 176 9.62 20.46 7.36
C PRO A 176 8.12 20.19 7.26
N LEU A 177 7.64 19.02 7.65
CA LEU A 177 6.26 18.62 7.44
C LEU A 177 5.36 18.98 8.62
N SER A 178 4.21 19.59 8.31
CA SER A 178 3.16 19.94 9.28
C SER A 178 1.82 19.36 8.81
N PRO A 179 1.04 18.74 9.70
CA PRO A 179 1.39 18.38 11.08
C PRO A 179 2.48 17.30 11.14
N PRO A 180 3.16 17.10 12.30
CA PRO A 180 4.08 15.99 12.51
C PRO A 180 3.44 14.63 12.21
N SER A 181 4.24 13.62 11.84
CA SER A 181 3.71 12.29 11.46
C SER A 181 2.84 11.65 12.55
N ALA A 182 3.18 11.85 13.82
CA ALA A 182 2.39 11.33 14.95
C ALA A 182 0.95 11.91 15.02
N GLU A 183 0.73 13.12 14.48
CA GLU A 183 -0.56 13.82 14.52
C GLU A 183 -1.29 13.79 13.17
N PHE A 184 -0.59 13.47 12.10
CA PHE A 184 -1.10 13.55 10.73
C PHE A 184 -2.38 12.75 10.52
N ALA A 185 -2.38 11.47 10.92
CA ALA A 185 -3.53 10.59 10.71
C ALA A 185 -4.78 11.12 11.43
N GLY A 186 -4.64 11.57 12.68
CA GLY A 186 -5.73 12.19 13.44
C GLY A 186 -6.26 13.45 12.76
N SER A 187 -5.37 14.35 12.34
CA SER A 187 -5.73 15.61 11.70
C SER A 187 -6.48 15.41 10.38
N VAL A 188 -6.04 14.46 9.54
CA VAL A 188 -6.70 14.13 8.27
C VAL A 188 -8.08 13.53 8.51
N VAL A 189 -8.18 12.58 9.44
CA VAL A 189 -9.46 11.93 9.78
C VAL A 189 -10.43 12.93 10.36
N ASP A 190 -10.00 13.78 11.28
CA ASP A 190 -10.86 14.80 11.91
C ASP A 190 -11.35 15.84 10.88
N ALA A 191 -10.51 16.20 9.90
CA ALA A 191 -10.91 17.06 8.81
C ALA A 191 -11.94 16.38 7.89
N ALA A 192 -11.74 15.10 7.59
CA ALA A 192 -12.66 14.31 6.76
C ALA A 192 -14.01 14.10 7.47
N LEU A 193 -14.01 13.71 8.77
CA LEU A 193 -15.23 13.45 9.53
C LEU A 193 -16.09 14.69 9.71
N ARG A 194 -15.50 15.90 9.81
CA ARG A 194 -16.27 17.15 9.83
C ARG A 194 -17.08 17.40 8.56
N GLY A 195 -16.67 16.82 7.43
CA GLY A 195 -17.43 16.82 6.19
C GLY A 195 -18.27 15.56 5.98
N LEU A 196 -18.16 14.58 6.87
CA LEU A 196 -18.87 13.30 6.85
C LEU A 196 -19.92 13.18 7.97
N ASP A 197 -20.02 14.17 8.85
CA ASP A 197 -21.02 14.19 9.92
C ASP A 197 -22.44 14.20 9.32
N PRO A 198 -23.37 13.47 9.93
CA PRO A 198 -24.77 13.39 9.50
C PRO A 198 -25.49 14.72 9.53
#